data_3acd911844940a85786f0c500c31ba4d
#
_entry.id   3acd911844940a85786f0c500c31ba4d
#
_cell.length_a   1.000
_cell.length_b   1.000
_cell.length_c   1.000
_cell.angle_alpha   90.00
_cell.angle_beta   90.00
_cell.angle_gamma   90.00
#
_symmetry.space_group_name_H-M   'P 1'
#
loop_
_entity.id
_entity.type
_entity.pdbx_description
1 polymer ?
#
loop_
_entity_poly.entity_id
_entity_poly.type
_entity_poly.pdbx_seq_one_letter_code
_entity_poly.pdbx_strand_id
1 'polypeptide(L)'
;MRAPADDRRPSVRTARADPLPLSPTKGRQVAESNVPEDLRYTVEHEWVVKVDETTVRVGITDYAQDQLGDVVFVQLPGAGESVTTGESFAEVESTKSVSDIYSPLDGEVVAVNDALEASPDLVNSDAYGAGWLAELRVGSGTADDLLGTLLDAAAYTEQISG
;
A
#
# COMPACT_ATOMS: atom_id res chain seq x y z
N MET A 1 37.97 25.52 13.52
CA MET A 1 38.02 25.04 13.29
C MET A 1 37.80 24.48 13.36
N ARG A 2 37.51 24.34 13.01
CA ARG A 2 37.21 23.57 12.84
C ARG A 2 36.66 23.02 12.76
N ALA A 3 36.35 22.94 12.54
CA ALA A 3 35.83 22.16 12.35
C ALA A 3 35.37 21.69 12.22
N PRO A 4 35.48 21.58 12.11
CA PRO A 4 34.98 20.84 12.01
C PRO A 4 34.40 20.32 11.95
N ALA A 5 34.21 20.29 11.83
CA ALA A 5 33.77 19.47 11.74
C ALA A 5 33.09 19.07 11.75
N ASP A 6 32.84 19.13 11.77
CA ASP A 6 32.31 18.49 11.73
C ASP A 6 31.71 18.15 11.61
N ASP A 7 31.57 18.28 11.63
CA ASP A 7 31.12 17.65 11.50
C ASP A 7 30.53 17.31 11.32
N ARG A 8 30.55 17.42 11.21
CA ARG A 8 30.11 16.83 11.02
C ARG A 8 29.54 16.29 10.74
N ARG A 9 29.35 16.31 10.76
CA ARG A 9 28.92 15.58 10.52
C ARG A 9 28.45 15.08 10.35
N PRO A 10 28.36 15.09 10.40
CA PRO A 10 27.91 14.24 10.31
C PRO A 10 27.35 13.90 10.29
N SER A 11 27.04 13.81 10.25
CA SER A 11 26.73 13.03 10.19
C SER A 11 26.16 12.66 10.10
N VAL A 12 26.02 12.78 10.17
CA VAL A 12 25.71 11.97 10.08
C VAL A 12 25.17 11.67 10.04
N ARG A 13 25.00 11.56 10.00
CA ARG A 13 24.69 10.87 9.99
C ARG A 13 24.17 10.58 9.90
N THR A 14 23.85 10.70 10.12
CA THR A 14 23.53 9.96 10.14
C THR A 14 22.95 9.75 10.13
N ALA A 15 22.57 9.82 10.20
CA ALA A 15 22.23 9.07 10.19
C ALA A 15 21.65 8.93 10.14
N ARG A 16 21.26 8.77 10.25
CA ARG A 16 20.97 8.13 10.24
C ARG A 16 20.74 7.63 10.09
N ALA A 17 20.32 7.59 10.31
CA ALA A 17 20.30 6.67 10.24
C ALA A 17 20.16 6.25 10.31
N ASP A 18 19.76 6.06 10.45
CA ASP A 18 19.80 5.16 10.55
C ASP A 18 19.60 4.72 10.63
N PRO A 19 19.46 4.64 10.78
CA PRO A 19 19.40 3.72 10.90
C PRO A 19 19.34 3.23 10.83
N LEU A 20 18.89 2.94 10.88
CA LEU A 20 19.04 2.03 10.83
C LEU A 20 19.23 1.42 10.87
N PRO A 21 19.27 1.12 11.01
CA PRO A 21 19.48 0.17 11.03
C PRO A 21 19.56 -0.38 11.05
N LEU A 22 19.12 -0.78 11.16
CA LEU A 22 19.24 -1.69 11.12
C LEU A 22 19.33 -2.35 10.99
N SER A 23 19.08 -2.62 10.98
CA SER A 23 19.15 -3.60 10.79
C SER A 23 19.21 -4.29 10.70
N PRO A 24 19.22 -4.77 10.73
CA PRO A 24 19.17 -5.72 10.59
C PRO A 24 19.08 -6.37 10.52
N THR A 25 18.74 -6.64 10.53
CA THR A 25 18.58 -7.42 10.53
C THR A 25 18.22 -7.93 10.56
N LYS A 26 17.86 -8.21 10.45
CA LYS A 26 17.37 -8.76 10.61
C LYS A 26 16.94 -9.48 10.17
N GLY A 27 16.67 -9.75 9.97
CA GLY A 27 16.18 -10.40 9.62
C GLY A 27 15.57 -10.59 8.95
N ARG A 28 15.21 -10.71 8.53
CA ARG A 28 14.57 -10.77 8.18
C ARG A 28 13.89 -10.96 8.04
N GLN A 29 13.78 -10.86 7.78
CA GLN A 29 12.83 -11.11 8.01
C GLN A 29 11.53 -10.76 7.43
N VAL A 30 10.54 -11.58 6.86
CA VAL A 30 9.24 -11.27 6.38
C VAL A 30 8.51 -10.39 7.32
N ALA A 31 8.74 -10.60 8.56
CA ALA A 31 8.19 -9.76 9.58
C ALA A 31 8.56 -8.32 9.34
N GLU A 32 9.44 -8.08 8.39
CA GLU A 32 9.93 -6.76 8.09
C GLU A 32 9.04 -6.00 7.14
N SER A 33 7.96 -6.62 6.65
CA SER A 33 7.02 -5.91 5.80
C SER A 33 6.49 -4.70 6.52
N ASN A 34 6.44 -3.59 5.80
CA ASN A 34 5.96 -2.33 6.35
C ASN A 34 4.44 -2.33 6.46
N VAL A 35 3.91 -2.00 7.65
CA VAL A 35 2.47 -1.95 7.89
C VAL A 35 2.16 -0.63 8.60
N PRO A 36 1.92 0.44 7.84
CA PRO A 36 1.63 1.74 8.46
C PRO A 36 0.40 1.70 9.37
N GLU A 37 0.50 2.38 10.50
CA GLU A 37 -0.54 2.34 11.53
C GLU A 37 -1.73 3.23 11.21
N ASP A 38 -1.58 4.16 10.30
CA ASP A 38 -2.65 5.10 9.95
C ASP A 38 -3.50 4.62 8.79
N LEU A 39 -3.29 3.39 8.33
CA LEU A 39 -4.09 2.79 7.27
C LEU A 39 -4.96 1.68 7.83
N ARG A 40 -5.90 1.23 7.01
CA ARG A 40 -6.68 0.03 7.30
C ARG A 40 -6.41 -1.00 6.22
N TYR A 41 -6.76 -2.25 6.51
CA TYR A 41 -6.34 -3.36 5.66
C TYR A 41 -7.46 -4.37 5.47
N THR A 42 -7.43 -5.06 4.32
CA THR A 42 -8.35 -6.18 4.08
C THR A 42 -7.59 -7.49 4.26
N VAL A 43 -8.35 -8.58 4.40
CA VAL A 43 -7.74 -9.91 4.49
C VAL A 43 -7.08 -10.33 3.19
N GLU A 44 -7.38 -9.62 2.10
CA GLU A 44 -6.81 -9.91 0.78
C GLU A 44 -5.55 -9.08 0.51
N HIS A 45 -5.00 -8.42 1.53
CA HIS A 45 -3.74 -7.69 1.43
C HIS A 45 -3.84 -6.38 0.64
N GLU A 46 -4.98 -5.70 0.78
CA GLU A 46 -5.13 -4.36 0.24
C GLU A 46 -5.14 -3.37 1.41
N TRP A 47 -4.60 -2.17 1.16
CA TRP A 47 -4.67 -1.11 2.15
C TRP A 47 -5.71 -0.09 1.70
N VAL A 48 -6.30 0.59 2.68
CA VAL A 48 -7.37 1.57 2.44
C VAL A 48 -7.11 2.78 3.31
N VAL A 49 -7.23 3.97 2.70
CA VAL A 49 -7.09 5.22 3.44
C VAL A 49 -8.21 6.17 3.04
N LYS A 50 -8.69 6.94 4.00
CA LYS A 50 -9.74 7.92 3.76
C LYS A 50 -9.20 9.10 2.95
N VAL A 51 -9.91 9.47 1.89
CA VAL A 51 -9.61 10.66 1.10
C VAL A 51 -10.55 11.79 1.49
N ASP A 52 -11.86 11.50 1.57
CA ASP A 52 -12.86 12.43 2.08
C ASP A 52 -13.97 11.61 2.70
N GLU A 53 -15.10 12.25 3.03
CA GLU A 53 -16.18 11.60 3.80
C GLU A 53 -16.73 10.36 3.12
N THR A 54 -16.70 10.30 1.80
CA THR A 54 -17.29 9.19 1.06
C THR A 54 -16.30 8.47 0.14
N THR A 55 -15.04 8.90 0.10
CA THR A 55 -14.06 8.36 -0.83
C THR A 55 -12.84 7.82 -0.09
N VAL A 56 -12.37 6.66 -0.53
CA VAL A 56 -11.15 6.05 0.00
C VAL A 56 -10.20 5.76 -1.15
N ARG A 57 -8.91 5.69 -0.83
CA ARG A 57 -7.86 5.29 -1.78
C ARG A 57 -7.41 3.91 -1.41
N VAL A 58 -7.16 3.06 -2.41
CA VAL A 58 -6.85 1.65 -2.22
C VAL A 58 -5.59 1.29 -2.98
N GLY A 59 -4.78 0.45 -2.38
CA GLY A 59 -3.62 -0.15 -3.04
C GLY A 59 -3.33 -1.50 -2.42
N ILE A 60 -2.21 -2.12 -2.81
CA ILE A 60 -1.81 -3.38 -2.19
C ILE A 60 -0.69 -3.12 -1.19
N THR A 61 -0.60 -3.99 -0.20
CA THR A 61 0.35 -3.80 0.89
C THR A 61 1.77 -4.15 0.46
N ASP A 62 2.73 -3.73 1.26
CA ASP A 62 4.13 -4.08 1.04
C ASP A 62 4.30 -5.60 1.05
N TYR A 63 3.60 -6.29 1.95
CA TYR A 63 3.63 -7.75 1.98
C TYR A 63 3.15 -8.35 0.65
N ALA A 64 2.04 -7.81 0.11
CA ALA A 64 1.48 -8.33 -1.14
C ALA A 64 2.43 -8.13 -2.32
N GLN A 65 3.04 -6.94 -2.45
CA GLN A 65 3.93 -6.71 -3.56
C GLN A 65 5.19 -7.57 -3.45
N ASP A 66 5.66 -7.83 -2.22
CA ASP A 66 6.82 -8.68 -2.00
C ASP A 66 6.52 -10.12 -2.44
N GLN A 67 5.33 -10.61 -2.13
CA GLN A 67 4.91 -11.95 -2.53
C GLN A 67 4.76 -12.06 -4.04
N LEU A 68 4.31 -10.99 -4.70
CA LEU A 68 4.15 -10.98 -6.15
C LEU A 68 5.47 -10.94 -6.90
N GLY A 69 6.45 -10.19 -6.37
CA GLY A 69 7.67 -9.91 -7.09
C GLY A 69 7.50 -8.72 -8.02
N ASP A 70 8.38 -8.59 -9.00
CA ASP A 70 8.43 -7.40 -9.87
C ASP A 70 7.14 -7.25 -10.67
N VAL A 71 6.44 -6.15 -10.45
CA VAL A 71 5.20 -5.86 -11.14
C VAL A 71 5.52 -5.30 -12.53
N VAL A 72 4.92 -5.89 -13.56
CA VAL A 72 5.16 -5.51 -14.95
C VAL A 72 3.94 -4.90 -15.61
N PHE A 73 2.76 -5.10 -15.06
CA PHE A 73 1.54 -4.55 -15.64
C PHE A 73 0.46 -4.45 -14.56
N VAL A 74 -0.32 -3.36 -14.61
CA VAL A 74 -1.46 -3.18 -13.71
C VAL A 74 -2.67 -2.88 -14.59
N GLN A 75 -3.71 -3.71 -14.46
CA GLN A 75 -4.96 -3.46 -15.16
C GLN A 75 -5.90 -2.76 -14.21
N LEU A 76 -6.25 -1.52 -14.55
CA LEU A 76 -7.08 -0.67 -13.71
C LEU A 76 -8.51 -0.60 -14.27
N PRO A 77 -9.50 -0.36 -13.40
CA PRO A 77 -10.87 -0.16 -13.89
C PRO A 77 -11.01 1.23 -14.51
N GLY A 78 -12.14 1.47 -15.15
CA GLY A 78 -12.45 2.80 -15.66
C GLY A 78 -13.17 3.62 -14.61
N ALA A 79 -12.91 4.93 -14.58
CA ALA A 79 -13.65 5.83 -13.70
C ALA A 79 -15.13 5.74 -14.03
N GLY A 80 -15.96 5.65 -13.02
CA GLY A 80 -17.40 5.50 -13.18
C GLY A 80 -17.88 4.06 -13.11
N GLU A 81 -16.97 3.07 -13.14
CA GLU A 81 -17.39 1.69 -13.02
C GLU A 81 -17.84 1.36 -11.61
N SER A 82 -18.85 0.51 -11.49
CA SER A 82 -19.33 0.04 -10.18
C SER A 82 -18.41 -1.04 -9.65
N VAL A 83 -18.24 -1.07 -8.34
CA VAL A 83 -17.48 -2.11 -7.66
C VAL A 83 -18.36 -2.76 -6.58
N THR A 84 -18.10 -4.03 -6.30
CA THR A 84 -18.84 -4.79 -5.29
C THR A 84 -17.84 -5.44 -4.34
N THR A 85 -18.15 -5.37 -3.06
CA THR A 85 -17.28 -5.96 -2.03
C THR A 85 -16.97 -7.40 -2.37
N GLY A 86 -15.67 -7.73 -2.34
CA GLY A 86 -15.21 -9.09 -2.56
C GLY A 86 -15.06 -9.47 -4.02
N GLU A 87 -15.42 -8.59 -4.96
CA GLU A 87 -15.23 -8.87 -6.38
C GLU A 87 -14.00 -8.14 -6.90
N SER A 88 -13.33 -8.76 -7.87
CA SER A 88 -12.13 -8.19 -8.46
C SER A 88 -12.46 -6.93 -9.24
N PHE A 89 -11.72 -5.85 -9.01
CA PHE A 89 -11.90 -4.62 -9.79
C PHE A 89 -10.62 -4.24 -10.52
N ALA A 90 -9.51 -4.93 -10.25
CA ALA A 90 -8.23 -4.65 -10.88
C ALA A 90 -7.37 -5.90 -10.85
N GLU A 91 -6.31 -5.91 -11.63
CA GLU A 91 -5.33 -7.01 -11.62
C GLU A 91 -3.92 -6.41 -11.60
N VAL A 92 -3.03 -7.08 -10.86
CA VAL A 92 -1.61 -6.72 -10.84
C VAL A 92 -0.83 -7.92 -11.34
N GLU A 93 -0.10 -7.73 -12.42
CA GLU A 93 0.66 -8.81 -13.05
C GLU A 93 2.15 -8.63 -12.77
N SER A 94 2.76 -9.69 -12.28
CA SER A 94 4.20 -9.70 -12.02
C SER A 94 4.90 -10.65 -12.99
N THR A 95 6.21 -10.74 -12.86
CA THR A 95 6.99 -11.65 -13.71
C THR A 95 6.64 -13.12 -13.46
N LYS A 96 5.99 -13.44 -12.34
CA LYS A 96 5.72 -14.84 -11.98
C LYS A 96 4.24 -15.16 -11.80
N SER A 97 3.36 -14.16 -11.66
CA SER A 97 1.95 -14.47 -11.41
C SER A 97 1.06 -13.24 -11.67
N VAL A 98 -0.25 -13.48 -11.65
CA VAL A 98 -1.26 -12.43 -11.77
C VAL A 98 -2.11 -12.50 -10.51
N SER A 99 -2.38 -11.35 -9.89
CA SER A 99 -3.17 -11.27 -8.68
C SER A 99 -4.40 -10.39 -8.92
N ASP A 100 -5.57 -10.90 -8.57
CA ASP A 100 -6.79 -10.10 -8.57
C ASP A 100 -6.80 -9.20 -7.35
N ILE A 101 -7.32 -7.99 -7.53
CA ILE A 101 -7.47 -7.03 -6.44
C ILE A 101 -8.95 -6.87 -6.19
N TYR A 102 -9.37 -7.11 -4.96
CA TYR A 102 -10.78 -7.18 -4.60
C TYR A 102 -11.23 -5.88 -3.96
N SER A 103 -12.45 -5.47 -4.28
CA SER A 103 -12.99 -4.23 -3.73
C SER A 103 -13.34 -4.41 -2.25
N PRO A 104 -12.97 -3.45 -1.39
CA PRO A 104 -13.35 -3.51 0.02
C PRO A 104 -14.75 -2.97 0.28
N LEU A 105 -15.41 -2.47 -0.76
CA LEU A 105 -16.71 -1.79 -0.59
C LEU A 105 -17.60 -1.98 -1.80
N ASP A 106 -18.88 -1.68 -1.60
CA ASP A 106 -19.83 -1.50 -2.70
C ASP A 106 -19.86 -0.02 -3.03
N GLY A 107 -19.66 0.32 -4.31
CA GLY A 107 -19.62 1.72 -4.69
C GLY A 107 -19.17 1.89 -6.12
N GLU A 108 -18.39 2.94 -6.37
CA GLU A 108 -17.93 3.19 -7.73
C GLU A 108 -16.52 3.76 -7.74
N VAL A 109 -15.82 3.55 -8.86
CA VAL A 109 -14.48 4.06 -9.09
C VAL A 109 -14.59 5.54 -9.45
N VAL A 110 -13.89 6.40 -8.72
CA VAL A 110 -13.88 7.83 -9.02
C VAL A 110 -12.57 8.29 -9.62
N ALA A 111 -11.49 7.54 -9.39
CA ALA A 111 -10.18 7.88 -9.99
C ALA A 111 -9.31 6.65 -10.01
N VAL A 112 -8.35 6.62 -10.94
CA VAL A 112 -7.35 5.56 -11.00
C VAL A 112 -5.98 6.19 -11.15
N ASN A 113 -4.95 5.44 -10.80
CA ASN A 113 -3.58 5.95 -10.84
C ASN A 113 -2.98 5.68 -12.22
N ASP A 114 -3.14 6.65 -13.12
CA ASP A 114 -2.66 6.50 -14.49
C ASP A 114 -1.15 6.34 -14.58
N ALA A 115 -0.41 6.77 -13.57
CA ALA A 115 1.05 6.63 -13.58
C ALA A 115 1.49 5.18 -13.65
N LEU A 116 0.64 4.25 -13.23
CA LEU A 116 0.97 2.83 -13.27
C LEU A 116 1.01 2.26 -14.68
N GLU A 117 0.42 2.96 -15.66
CA GLU A 117 0.51 2.51 -17.05
C GLU A 117 1.94 2.60 -17.58
N ALA A 118 2.64 3.67 -17.22
CA ALA A 118 4.03 3.85 -17.63
C ALA A 118 5.01 3.25 -16.63
N SER A 119 4.63 3.17 -15.36
CA SER A 119 5.53 2.77 -14.29
C SER A 119 4.85 1.82 -13.31
N PRO A 120 4.51 0.60 -13.77
CA PRO A 120 3.84 -0.36 -12.87
C PRO A 120 4.71 -0.75 -11.69
N ASP A 121 6.02 -0.59 -11.78
CA ASP A 121 6.95 -0.91 -10.69
C ASP A 121 6.81 0.02 -9.49
N LEU A 122 6.03 1.12 -9.61
CA LEU A 122 5.71 1.94 -8.45
C LEU A 122 4.99 1.13 -7.37
N VAL A 123 4.25 0.10 -7.77
CA VAL A 123 3.59 -0.79 -6.82
C VAL A 123 4.62 -1.47 -5.92
N ASN A 124 5.80 -1.77 -6.46
CA ASN A 124 6.89 -2.36 -5.68
C ASN A 124 7.65 -1.32 -4.87
N SER A 125 7.98 -0.19 -5.50
CA SER A 125 8.90 0.77 -4.89
C SER A 125 8.22 1.70 -3.90
N ASP A 126 6.91 1.90 -4.05
CA ASP A 126 6.19 2.85 -3.19
C ASP A 126 4.73 2.43 -3.04
N ALA A 127 4.54 1.23 -2.50
CA ALA A 127 3.22 0.58 -2.42
C ALA A 127 2.18 1.45 -1.71
N TYR A 128 2.59 2.19 -0.68
CA TYR A 128 1.67 3.01 0.12
C TYR A 128 1.59 4.45 -0.36
N GLY A 129 2.37 4.82 -1.37
CA GLY A 129 2.39 6.18 -1.89
C GLY A 129 2.05 6.19 -3.36
N ALA A 130 3.06 6.45 -4.21
CA ALA A 130 2.84 6.61 -5.65
C ALA A 130 2.29 5.36 -6.33
N GLY A 131 2.36 4.20 -5.67
CA GLY A 131 1.84 2.94 -6.21
C GLY A 131 0.38 2.64 -5.89
N TRP A 132 -0.39 3.63 -5.45
CA TRP A 132 -1.82 3.43 -5.18
C TRP A 132 -2.54 3.00 -6.46
N LEU A 133 -3.66 2.30 -6.32
CA LEU A 133 -4.37 1.75 -7.47
C LEU A 133 -5.56 2.59 -7.90
N ALA A 134 -6.49 2.84 -6.99
CA ALA A 134 -7.74 3.51 -7.35
C ALA A 134 -8.33 4.24 -6.16
N GLU A 135 -9.21 5.20 -6.45
CA GLU A 135 -10.03 5.83 -5.42
C GLU A 135 -11.47 5.42 -5.65
N LEU A 136 -12.11 4.97 -4.58
CA LEU A 136 -13.45 4.41 -4.65
C LEU A 136 -14.38 5.22 -3.75
N ARG A 137 -15.59 5.50 -4.25
CA ARG A 137 -16.61 6.16 -3.44
C ARG A 137 -17.55 5.10 -2.88
N VAL A 138 -17.83 5.18 -1.56
CA VAL A 138 -18.76 4.24 -0.93
C VAL A 138 -20.15 4.48 -1.48
N GLY A 139 -20.89 3.39 -1.70
CA GLY A 139 -22.25 3.46 -2.24
C GLY A 139 -23.26 3.89 -1.20
N SER A 140 -22.96 3.66 0.08
CA SER A 140 -23.82 4.11 1.18
C SER A 140 -22.96 4.26 2.41
N GLY A 141 -23.40 5.13 3.34
CA GLY A 141 -22.63 5.40 4.54
C GLY A 141 -21.45 6.31 4.26
N THR A 142 -20.42 6.20 5.07
CA THR A 142 -19.25 7.06 4.96
C THR A 142 -17.98 6.22 4.89
N ALA A 143 -16.87 6.89 4.53
CA ALA A 143 -15.56 6.23 4.54
C ALA A 143 -15.21 5.75 5.95
N ASP A 144 -15.57 6.53 6.97
CA ASP A 144 -15.30 6.12 8.35
C ASP A 144 -16.05 4.85 8.72
N ASP A 145 -17.29 4.72 8.25
CA ASP A 145 -18.06 3.48 8.48
C ASP A 145 -17.36 2.27 7.85
N LEU A 146 -16.87 2.45 6.63
CA LEU A 146 -16.13 1.38 5.95
C LEU A 146 -14.86 1.03 6.72
N LEU A 147 -14.09 2.04 7.10
CA LEU A 147 -12.81 1.80 7.77
C LEU A 147 -13.00 1.05 9.07
N GLY A 148 -14.12 1.29 9.76
CA GLY A 148 -14.43 0.59 11.00
C GLY A 148 -14.63 -0.91 10.82
N THR A 149 -14.88 -1.38 9.60
CA THR A 149 -15.09 -2.80 9.32
C THR A 149 -13.79 -3.51 8.90
N LEU A 150 -12.71 -2.75 8.69
CA LEU A 150 -11.46 -3.30 8.17
C LEU A 150 -10.47 -3.55 9.31
N LEU A 151 -9.39 -4.26 8.97
CA LEU A 151 -8.35 -4.56 9.93
C LEU A 151 -7.50 -3.33 10.20
N ASP A 152 -7.09 -3.13 11.45
CA ASP A 152 -6.07 -2.13 11.73
C ASP A 152 -4.69 -2.75 11.51
N ALA A 153 -3.64 -1.95 11.71
CA ALA A 153 -2.28 -2.41 11.43
C ALA A 153 -1.90 -3.60 12.31
N ALA A 154 -2.31 -3.58 13.57
CA ALA A 154 -1.97 -4.67 14.49
C ALA A 154 -2.62 -5.98 14.08
N ALA A 155 -3.90 -5.94 13.72
CA ALA A 155 -4.62 -7.14 13.30
C ALA A 155 -4.07 -7.68 11.98
N TYR A 156 -3.74 -6.78 11.05
CA TYR A 156 -3.18 -7.20 9.78
C TYR A 156 -1.78 -7.80 9.97
N THR A 157 -0.96 -7.19 10.82
CA THR A 157 0.37 -7.72 11.13
C THR A 157 0.28 -9.12 11.68
N GLU A 158 -0.70 -9.38 12.55
CA GLU A 158 -0.92 -10.72 13.07
C GLU A 158 -1.25 -11.70 11.95
N GLN A 159 -2.06 -11.27 11.00
CA GLN A 159 -2.48 -12.13 9.89
C GLN A 159 -1.29 -12.56 9.05
N ILE A 160 -0.39 -11.63 8.72
CA ILE A 160 0.75 -11.97 7.84
C ILE A 160 1.90 -12.62 8.60
N SER A 161 1.90 -12.54 9.92
CA SER A 161 2.93 -13.19 10.74
C SER A 161 2.57 -14.63 11.08
N GLY A 162 1.31 -14.93 11.05
CA GLY A 162 0.82 -16.26 11.35
C GLY A 162 0.86 -17.16 10.14
#